data_967471f943c34efed3051ad0c3c318ed
#
_entry.id   967471f943c34efed3051ad0c3c318ed
#
_cell.length_a   1.000
_cell.length_b   1.000
_cell.length_c   1.000
_cell.angle_alpha   90.00
_cell.angle_beta   90.00
_cell.angle_gamma   90.00
#
_symmetry.space_group_name_H-M   'P 1'
#
loop_
_entity.id
_entity.type
_entity.pdbx_description
1 polymer ?
#
loop_
_entity_poly.entity_id
_entity_poly.type
_entity_poly.pdbx_seq_one_letter_code
_entity_poly.pdbx_strand_id
1 'polypeptide(L)'
;MKDKTCTIVIPARMGSSRLPNKPLKQLAGKPLLKWVIELAENANFNKSLIVLTEDKAIYDFVDDLGVKCFLSDKIHKNGTSRILEILDHIDSDFIINLQGDEPLVNPNDLSELYEKIKSSDVDIASICHEVDSLEAEIPSNVKVVFLSLIHI
;
A
#
# COMPACT_ATOMS: atom_id res chain seq x y z
N MET A 1 19.92 18.76 8.47
CA MET A 1 18.62 18.61 7.75
C MET A 1 17.77 17.67 8.59
N LYS A 2 16.51 18.00 8.86
CA LYS A 2 15.58 17.09 9.54
C LYS A 2 15.39 15.87 8.65
N ASP A 3 15.54 14.65 9.17
CA ASP A 3 15.27 13.44 8.38
C ASP A 3 13.80 13.47 7.97
N LYS A 4 13.54 13.31 6.67
CA LYS A 4 12.18 13.22 6.15
C LYS A 4 11.53 11.94 6.69
N THR A 5 10.26 12.01 7.02
CA THR A 5 9.48 10.92 7.61
C THR A 5 8.54 10.30 6.59
N CYS A 6 8.15 9.05 6.81
CA CYS A 6 7.26 8.33 5.92
C CYS A 6 6.17 7.58 6.70
N THR A 7 4.96 7.55 6.16
CA THR A 7 3.88 6.68 6.64
C THR A 7 3.51 5.68 5.55
N ILE A 8 3.58 4.38 5.87
CA ILE A 8 2.99 3.35 5.02
C ILE A 8 1.51 3.24 5.39
N VAL A 9 0.64 3.43 4.43
CA VAL A 9 -0.81 3.26 4.57
C VAL A 9 -1.24 2.03 3.79
N ILE A 10 -1.93 1.10 4.48
CA ILE A 10 -2.45 -0.14 3.90
C ILE A 10 -3.98 -0.04 3.84
N PRO A 11 -4.58 0.35 2.70
CA PRO A 11 -6.02 0.27 2.54
C PRO A 11 -6.46 -1.19 2.41
N ALA A 12 -7.45 -1.59 3.21
CA ALA A 12 -8.00 -2.95 3.20
C ALA A 12 -9.53 -2.92 3.28
N ARG A 13 -10.22 -3.82 2.56
CA ARG A 13 -11.67 -3.95 2.59
C ARG A 13 -12.12 -5.41 2.37
N MET A 14 -13.24 -5.77 2.97
CA MET A 14 -13.85 -7.10 2.78
C MET A 14 -14.53 -7.26 1.40
N GLY A 15 -14.97 -6.16 0.82
CA GLY A 15 -15.70 -6.14 -0.46
C GLY A 15 -14.80 -6.43 -1.65
N SER A 16 -14.57 -7.72 -1.92
CA SER A 16 -13.93 -8.21 -3.14
C SER A 16 -14.90 -9.09 -3.92
N SER A 17 -15.18 -8.73 -5.16
CA SER A 17 -16.11 -9.50 -6.02
C SER A 17 -15.55 -10.87 -6.41
N ARG A 18 -14.23 -10.99 -6.59
CA ARG A 18 -13.55 -12.24 -7.00
C ARG A 18 -13.26 -13.18 -5.84
N LEU A 19 -12.95 -12.64 -4.65
CA LEU A 19 -12.64 -13.42 -3.45
C LEU A 19 -13.20 -12.71 -2.21
N PRO A 20 -14.40 -13.09 -1.75
CA PRO A 20 -15.00 -12.50 -0.55
C PRO A 20 -14.09 -12.65 0.67
N ASN A 21 -14.04 -11.61 1.51
CA ASN A 21 -13.24 -11.55 2.73
C ASN A 21 -11.74 -11.75 2.50
N LYS A 22 -11.23 -11.36 1.33
CA LYS A 22 -9.84 -11.57 0.90
C LYS A 22 -8.78 -11.21 1.96
N PRO A 23 -8.84 -10.06 2.65
CA PRO A 23 -7.82 -9.66 3.62
C PRO A 23 -7.67 -10.62 4.80
N LEU A 24 -8.76 -11.24 5.24
CA LEU A 24 -8.77 -12.18 6.36
C LEU A 24 -8.70 -13.66 5.96
N LYS A 25 -8.61 -13.94 4.64
CA LYS A 25 -8.40 -15.32 4.17
C LYS A 25 -7.02 -15.83 4.56
N GLN A 26 -7.00 -17.09 5.01
CA GLN A 26 -5.76 -17.78 5.35
C GLN A 26 -4.91 -18.06 4.11
N LEU A 27 -3.67 -17.61 4.15
CA LEU A 27 -2.64 -17.86 3.16
C LEU A 27 -1.40 -18.37 3.90
N ALA A 28 -1.02 -19.62 3.66
CA ALA A 28 0.13 -20.25 4.32
C ALA A 28 0.17 -20.05 5.86
N GLY A 29 -0.98 -20.30 6.51
CA GLY A 29 -1.08 -20.34 7.98
C GLY A 29 -1.40 -19.01 8.68
N LYS A 30 -1.55 -17.89 7.97
CA LYS A 30 -2.00 -16.61 8.54
C LYS A 30 -2.84 -15.79 7.55
N PRO A 31 -3.68 -14.85 8.03
CA PRO A 31 -4.46 -13.98 7.16
C PRO A 31 -3.60 -13.21 6.16
N LEU A 32 -4.10 -13.04 4.93
CA LEU A 32 -3.38 -12.33 3.86
C LEU A 32 -2.92 -10.94 4.29
N LEU A 33 -3.78 -10.17 4.95
CA LEU A 33 -3.44 -8.83 5.44
C LEU A 33 -2.26 -8.84 6.44
N LYS A 34 -2.13 -9.91 7.25
CA LYS A 34 -1.00 -10.03 8.18
C LYS A 34 0.33 -10.16 7.46
N TRP A 35 0.37 -10.84 6.31
CA TRP A 35 1.57 -10.89 5.46
C TRP A 35 1.99 -9.50 4.99
N VAL A 36 1.02 -8.68 4.55
CA VAL A 36 1.29 -7.32 4.08
C VAL A 36 1.74 -6.41 5.22
N ILE A 37 1.16 -6.54 6.41
CA ILE A 37 1.57 -5.79 7.60
C ILE A 37 3.03 -6.13 7.96
N GLU A 38 3.35 -7.42 8.11
CA GLU A 38 4.71 -7.86 8.46
C GLU A 38 5.76 -7.45 7.40
N LEU A 39 5.39 -7.49 6.13
CA LEU A 39 6.22 -7.00 5.04
C LEU A 39 6.51 -5.49 5.19
N ALA A 40 5.50 -4.69 5.49
CA ALA A 40 5.64 -3.26 5.73
C ALA A 40 6.51 -2.96 6.96
N GLU A 41 6.35 -3.73 8.03
CA GLU A 41 7.17 -3.63 9.23
C GLU A 41 8.65 -3.93 8.97
N ASN A 42 8.94 -4.88 8.08
CA ASN A 42 10.30 -5.30 7.72
C ASN A 42 11.02 -4.36 6.74
N ALA A 43 10.35 -3.35 6.16
CA ALA A 43 11.02 -2.34 5.36
C ALA A 43 12.00 -1.52 6.21
N ASN A 44 13.22 -1.28 5.70
CA ASN A 44 14.34 -0.74 6.49
C ASN A 44 14.47 0.78 6.34
N PHE A 45 13.51 1.53 6.89
CA PHE A 45 13.58 3.00 7.03
C PHE A 45 12.68 3.46 8.18
N ASN A 46 12.87 4.71 8.62
CA ASN A 46 12.03 5.29 9.68
C ASN A 46 10.62 5.56 9.13
N LYS A 47 9.64 4.81 9.65
CA LYS A 47 8.27 4.84 9.18
C LYS A 47 7.25 4.69 10.29
N SER A 48 6.06 5.21 10.03
CA SER A 48 4.82 4.82 10.70
C SER A 48 4.03 3.87 9.82
N LEU A 49 3.18 3.03 10.41
CA LEU A 49 2.29 2.11 9.71
C LEU A 49 0.86 2.35 10.14
N ILE A 50 -0.06 2.47 9.17
CA ILE A 50 -1.49 2.63 9.42
C ILE A 50 -2.26 1.71 8.48
N VAL A 51 -3.14 0.87 9.02
CA VAL A 51 -4.16 0.17 8.21
C VAL A 51 -5.42 1.02 8.17
N LEU A 52 -6.06 1.09 7.02
CA LEU A 52 -7.22 1.93 6.78
C LEU A 52 -8.35 1.09 6.19
N THR A 53 -9.48 1.02 6.88
CA THR A 53 -10.62 0.17 6.51
C THR A 53 -11.96 0.80 6.85
N GLU A 54 -13.02 0.41 6.16
CA GLU A 54 -14.42 0.63 6.55
C GLU A 54 -15.04 -0.59 7.24
N ASP A 55 -14.30 -1.69 7.36
CA ASP A 55 -14.81 -2.98 7.85
C ASP A 55 -14.40 -3.23 9.30
N LYS A 56 -15.37 -3.30 10.20
CA LYS A 56 -15.14 -3.55 11.63
C LYS A 56 -14.32 -4.82 11.90
N ALA A 57 -14.55 -5.90 11.12
CA ALA A 57 -13.82 -7.16 11.30
C ALA A 57 -12.32 -7.02 10.95
N ILE A 58 -11.97 -6.19 9.97
CA ILE A 58 -10.57 -5.88 9.67
C ILE A 58 -9.97 -5.00 10.77
N TYR A 59 -10.74 -3.99 11.22
CA TYR A 59 -10.30 -3.12 12.30
C TYR A 59 -9.96 -3.94 13.55
N ASP A 60 -10.87 -4.79 14.02
CA ASP A 60 -10.66 -5.61 15.23
C ASP A 60 -9.44 -6.53 15.07
N PHE A 61 -9.29 -7.17 13.91
CA PHE A 61 -8.13 -8.00 13.62
C PHE A 61 -6.81 -7.23 13.68
N VAL A 62 -6.76 -6.02 13.14
CA VAL A 62 -5.54 -5.19 13.12
C VAL A 62 -5.24 -4.62 14.50
N ASP A 63 -6.28 -4.22 15.26
CA ASP A 63 -6.17 -3.76 16.64
C ASP A 63 -5.60 -4.87 17.56
N ASP A 64 -6.06 -6.11 17.40
CA ASP A 64 -5.51 -7.29 18.09
C ASP A 64 -4.02 -7.54 17.80
N LEU A 65 -3.52 -7.09 16.65
CA LEU A 65 -2.10 -7.13 16.30
C LEU A 65 -1.29 -5.96 16.91
N GLY A 66 -1.95 -4.99 17.54
CA GLY A 66 -1.31 -3.78 18.07
C GLY A 66 -0.86 -2.80 16.99
N VAL A 67 -1.38 -2.91 15.78
CA VAL A 67 -1.08 -2.03 14.66
C VAL A 67 -2.10 -0.90 14.60
N LYS A 68 -1.63 0.34 14.34
CA LYS A 68 -2.54 1.48 14.21
C LYS A 68 -3.53 1.26 13.07
N CYS A 69 -4.81 1.32 13.38
CA CYS A 69 -5.89 1.15 12.42
C CYS A 69 -6.85 2.33 12.46
N PHE A 70 -7.26 2.81 11.30
CA PHE A 70 -8.30 3.82 11.17
C PHE A 70 -9.55 3.17 10.59
N LEU A 71 -10.67 3.27 11.31
CA LEU A 71 -11.97 2.81 10.84
C LEU A 71 -12.71 3.99 10.21
N SER A 72 -12.85 3.95 8.89
CA SER A 72 -13.64 4.95 8.14
C SER A 72 -15.14 4.69 8.30
N ASP A 73 -15.92 5.74 8.44
CA ASP A 73 -17.37 5.72 8.36
C ASP A 73 -17.92 5.93 6.93
N LYS A 74 -17.00 6.10 5.96
CA LYS A 74 -17.31 6.37 4.56
C LYS A 74 -16.95 5.20 3.66
N ILE A 75 -17.73 5.02 2.62
CA ILE A 75 -17.42 4.07 1.53
C ILE A 75 -16.60 4.80 0.46
N HIS A 76 -15.42 4.28 0.19
CA HIS A 76 -14.50 4.85 -0.78
C HIS A 76 -14.47 4.06 -2.09
N LYS A 77 -14.38 4.77 -3.21
CA LYS A 77 -14.32 4.14 -4.55
C LYS A 77 -13.01 3.35 -4.77
N ASN A 78 -11.91 3.81 -4.19
CA ASN A 78 -10.58 3.21 -4.34
C ASN A 78 -9.70 3.49 -3.10
N GLY A 79 -8.51 2.87 -3.05
CA GLY A 79 -7.55 3.03 -1.94
C GLY A 79 -7.06 4.47 -1.78
N THR A 80 -6.80 5.16 -2.89
CA THR A 80 -6.30 6.55 -2.85
C THR A 80 -7.31 7.50 -2.22
N SER A 81 -8.59 7.42 -2.60
CA SER A 81 -9.63 8.25 -1.99
C SER A 81 -9.84 7.96 -0.50
N ARG A 82 -9.51 6.75 -0.06
CA ARG A 82 -9.53 6.37 1.36
C ARG A 82 -8.35 7.02 2.11
N ILE A 83 -7.17 7.06 1.52
CA ILE A 83 -6.00 7.71 2.12
C ILE A 83 -6.22 9.21 2.30
N LEU A 84 -6.89 9.87 1.34
CA LEU A 84 -7.21 11.30 1.42
C LEU A 84 -8.04 11.65 2.67
N GLU A 85 -8.87 10.73 3.17
CA GLU A 85 -9.67 10.96 4.38
C GLU A 85 -8.82 11.15 5.64
N ILE A 86 -7.66 10.50 5.69
CA ILE A 86 -6.82 10.51 6.89
C ILE A 86 -5.57 11.40 6.76
N LEU A 87 -5.47 12.20 5.70
CA LEU A 87 -4.29 13.06 5.48
C LEU A 87 -4.02 13.99 6.67
N ASP A 88 -5.06 14.57 7.26
CA ASP A 88 -4.94 15.46 8.41
C ASP A 88 -4.47 14.74 9.69
N HIS A 89 -4.45 13.41 9.68
CA HIS A 89 -3.98 12.56 10.78
C HIS A 89 -2.59 11.96 10.52
N ILE A 90 -1.97 12.30 9.39
CA ILE A 90 -0.64 11.82 8.98
C ILE A 90 0.34 12.99 9.06
N ASP A 91 1.27 12.90 10.01
CA ASP A 91 2.36 13.86 10.16
C ASP A 91 3.66 13.27 9.59
N SER A 92 3.73 13.15 8.26
CA SER A 92 4.92 12.67 7.56
C SER A 92 5.09 13.36 6.21
N ASP A 93 6.34 13.45 5.76
CA ASP A 93 6.70 14.11 4.49
C ASP A 93 6.26 13.27 3.28
N PHE A 94 6.20 11.92 3.44
CA PHE A 94 5.82 10.98 2.38
C PHE A 94 4.78 9.98 2.84
N ILE A 95 3.98 9.51 1.89
CA ILE A 95 3.02 8.42 2.10
C ILE A 95 3.30 7.33 1.06
N ILE A 96 3.51 6.10 1.53
CA ILE A 96 3.52 4.91 0.68
C ILE A 96 2.15 4.25 0.76
N ASN A 97 1.47 4.14 -0.39
CA ASN A 97 0.22 3.40 -0.53
C ASN A 97 0.55 1.93 -0.86
N LEU A 98 0.54 1.06 0.14
CA LEU A 98 0.76 -0.37 -0.03
C LEU A 98 -0.59 -1.10 -0.01
N GLN A 99 -0.94 -1.77 -1.11
CA GLN A 99 -2.23 -2.46 -1.20
C GLN A 99 -2.30 -3.64 -0.23
N GLY A 100 -3.41 -3.76 0.50
CA GLY A 100 -3.64 -4.83 1.50
C GLY A 100 -3.74 -6.25 0.92
N ASP A 101 -3.58 -6.40 -0.39
CA ASP A 101 -3.64 -7.67 -1.11
C ASP A 101 -2.37 -8.01 -1.91
N GLU A 102 -1.26 -7.35 -1.61
CA GLU A 102 0.05 -7.55 -2.23
C GLU A 102 1.07 -8.19 -1.28
N PRO A 103 0.91 -9.46 -0.89
CA PRO A 103 1.78 -10.11 0.11
C PRO A 103 3.17 -10.50 -0.42
N LEU A 104 3.44 -10.32 -1.71
CA LEU A 104 4.70 -10.71 -2.36
C LEU A 104 5.62 -9.53 -2.67
N VAL A 105 5.25 -8.32 -2.32
CA VAL A 105 6.16 -7.16 -2.41
C VAL A 105 7.38 -7.41 -1.52
N ASN A 106 8.58 -7.11 -2.03
CA ASN A 106 9.78 -7.24 -1.25
C ASN A 106 9.95 -6.00 -0.32
N PRO A 107 10.19 -6.17 0.98
CA PRO A 107 10.44 -5.04 1.88
C PRO A 107 11.59 -4.12 1.44
N ASN A 108 12.59 -4.66 0.73
CA ASN A 108 13.68 -3.86 0.20
C ASN A 108 13.21 -2.89 -0.90
N ASP A 109 12.23 -3.29 -1.72
CA ASP A 109 11.69 -2.42 -2.76
C ASP A 109 10.99 -1.20 -2.15
N LEU A 110 10.31 -1.36 -0.99
CA LEU A 110 9.74 -0.23 -0.25
C LEU A 110 10.83 0.70 0.28
N SER A 111 11.94 0.14 0.73
CA SER A 111 13.08 0.92 1.22
C SER A 111 13.75 1.70 0.09
N GLU A 112 13.94 1.07 -1.07
CA GLU A 112 14.50 1.71 -2.26
C GLU A 112 13.57 2.80 -2.81
N LEU A 113 12.24 2.55 -2.82
CA LEU A 113 11.26 3.55 -3.21
C LEU A 113 11.33 4.80 -2.32
N TYR A 114 11.41 4.60 -1.00
CA TYR A 114 11.55 5.70 -0.05
C TYR A 114 12.84 6.49 -0.27
N GLU A 115 13.99 5.84 -0.39
CA GLU A 115 15.27 6.53 -0.64
C GLU A 115 15.27 7.25 -2.00
N LYS A 116 14.62 6.68 -3.02
CA LYS A 116 14.52 7.29 -4.33
C LYS A 116 13.70 8.58 -4.31
N ILE A 117 12.51 8.56 -3.71
CA ILE A 117 11.65 9.76 -3.64
C ILE A 117 12.28 10.84 -2.73
N LYS A 118 12.89 10.43 -1.62
CA LYS A 118 13.56 11.33 -0.68
C LYS A 118 14.71 12.10 -1.32
N SER A 119 15.43 11.46 -2.26
CA SER A 119 16.60 12.02 -2.94
C SER A 119 16.30 12.70 -4.27
N SER A 120 15.07 12.69 -4.74
CA SER A 120 14.63 13.26 -6.00
C SER A 120 13.70 14.46 -5.81
N ASP A 121 13.50 15.22 -6.87
CA ASP A 121 12.56 16.36 -6.93
C ASP A 121 11.29 15.94 -7.71
N VAL A 122 10.70 14.80 -7.29
CA VAL A 122 9.47 14.27 -7.90
C VAL A 122 8.39 14.16 -6.84
N ASP A 123 7.15 14.40 -7.23
CA ASP A 123 5.99 14.34 -6.34
C ASP A 123 5.47 12.90 -6.15
N ILE A 124 5.66 12.04 -7.15
CA ILE A 124 5.13 10.67 -7.16
C ILE A 124 6.18 9.71 -7.70
N ALA A 125 6.31 8.56 -7.04
CA ALA A 125 7.11 7.44 -7.49
C ALA A 125 6.32 6.13 -7.32
N SER A 126 6.62 5.13 -8.14
CA SER A 126 6.00 3.81 -8.07
C SER A 126 7.01 2.71 -8.36
N ILE A 127 6.72 1.52 -7.86
CA ILE A 127 7.49 0.31 -8.17
C ILE A 127 6.82 -0.37 -9.36
N CYS A 128 7.62 -0.82 -10.31
CA CYS A 128 7.16 -1.68 -11.40
C CYS A 128 8.24 -2.71 -11.72
N HIS A 129 7.87 -3.77 -12.40
CA HIS A 129 8.78 -4.78 -12.95
C HIS A 129 8.53 -4.98 -14.44
N GLU A 130 9.52 -5.48 -15.13
CA GLU A 130 9.38 -5.87 -16.53
C GLU A 130 8.46 -7.08 -16.65
N VAL A 131 7.62 -7.07 -17.66
CA VAL A 131 6.72 -8.17 -18.01
C VAL A 131 6.94 -8.57 -19.47
N ASP A 132 6.71 -9.83 -19.80
CA ASP A 132 6.73 -10.27 -21.18
C ASP A 132 5.47 -9.82 -21.96
N SER A 133 5.48 -10.04 -23.28
CA SER A 133 4.37 -9.62 -24.15
C SER A 133 3.05 -10.35 -23.83
N LEU A 134 3.10 -11.59 -23.35
CA LEU A 134 1.91 -12.37 -22.99
C LEU A 134 1.28 -11.85 -21.72
N GLU A 135 2.09 -11.57 -20.72
CA GLU A 135 1.63 -10.95 -19.46
C GLU A 135 1.10 -9.53 -19.69
N ALA A 136 1.71 -8.78 -20.62
CA ALA A 136 1.24 -7.44 -20.98
C ALA A 136 -0.13 -7.44 -21.65
N GLU A 137 -0.55 -8.51 -22.31
CA GLU A 137 -1.86 -8.65 -22.92
C GLU A 137 -2.98 -8.98 -21.92
N ILE A 138 -2.64 -9.42 -20.70
CA ILE A 138 -3.64 -9.78 -19.69
C ILE A 138 -4.36 -8.50 -19.21
N PRO A 139 -5.70 -8.36 -19.41
CA PRO A 139 -6.42 -7.13 -19.11
C PRO A 139 -6.42 -6.74 -17.62
N SER A 140 -6.27 -7.71 -16.71
CA SER A 140 -6.25 -7.47 -15.26
C SER A 140 -4.90 -6.96 -14.74
N ASN A 141 -3.83 -7.06 -15.53
CA ASN A 141 -2.52 -6.55 -15.13
C ASN A 141 -2.48 -5.03 -15.35
N VAL A 142 -2.06 -4.29 -14.34
CA VAL A 142 -1.80 -2.86 -14.47
C VAL A 142 -0.46 -2.67 -15.18
N LYS A 143 -0.42 -1.81 -16.20
CA LYS A 143 0.76 -1.55 -17.01
C LYS A 143 1.30 -0.15 -16.76
N VAL A 144 2.62 -0.05 -16.74
CA VAL A 144 3.34 1.22 -16.79
C VAL A 144 3.93 1.38 -18.19
N VAL A 145 3.65 2.48 -18.85
CA VAL A 145 4.19 2.82 -20.17
C VAL A 145 5.10 4.01 -20.04
N PHE A 146 6.31 3.91 -20.56
CA PHE A 146 7.21 5.05 -20.65
C PHE A 146 6.87 5.86 -21.91
N LEU A 147 6.45 7.10 -21.72
CA LEU A 147 6.32 8.04 -22.80
C LEU A 147 7.69 8.68 -23.05
N SER A 148 8.18 8.61 -24.30
CA SER A 148 9.33 9.42 -24.66
C SER A 148 8.92 10.89 -24.49
N LEU A 149 9.68 11.65 -23.71
CA LEU A 149 9.50 13.09 -23.55
C LEU A 149 9.95 13.81 -24.86
N ILE A 150 9.25 13.52 -25.95
CA ILE A 150 9.29 14.41 -27.09
C ILE A 150 8.29 15.50 -26.75
N HIS A 151 8.79 16.68 -26.39
CA HIS A 151 7.96 17.87 -26.29
C HIS A 151 7.32 18.09 -27.66
N ILE A 152 6.02 17.94 -27.71
CA ILE A 152 5.20 18.40 -28.82
C ILE A 152 4.97 19.90 -28.60
#